data_ba845a8523774d468d03ed6e7e7344b7
#
_entry.id   ba845a8523774d468d03ed6e7e7344b7
#
_cell.length_a   1.000
_cell.length_b   1.000
_cell.length_c   1.000
_cell.angle_alpha   90.00
_cell.angle_beta   90.00
_cell.angle_gamma   90.00
#
_symmetry.space_group_name_H-M   'P 1'
#
loop_
_entity.id
_entity.type
_entity.pdbx_description
1 polymer ?
#
loop_
_entity_poly.entity_id
_entity_poly.type
_entity_poly.pdbx_seq_one_letter_code
_entity_poly.pdbx_strand_id
1 'polypeptide(L)'
;DCLLSRGLGDVYKRQALLCVWLGTPIPWMIGPLLATALVSILGAPTVSWIPFRNAGQWIIGTALGLYFTPEVLALLGRLWWAIVLAVVWALALGMFFSRWLFAVNRAHVPGLDQGTTFFAGSIGGASEMTLLAERHGARTDLVASAHSLRVLIVTVLIPFAIQWSGMHGLDATPPAARVVDGMGLAGLLLASAVGAMVMVWARRTNPWFLGAFVAAMLLTVSGQDWSAIPAVLSNAAQLVIGVSLGVRFTPAFLRGAPRWLLSVTWGTLGMVTLCVAFAWLMSLATGLHL
;
A
#
# COMPACT_ATOMS: atom_id res chain seq x y z
N ASP A 1 28.27 12.54 5.15
CA ASP A 1 27.07 11.80 4.69
C ASP A 1 26.55 10.78 5.70
N CYS A 2 27.43 10.12 6.47
CA CYS A 2 27.01 9.10 7.46
C CYS A 2 26.36 9.70 8.73
N LEU A 3 26.67 10.96 9.10
CA LEU A 3 26.10 11.63 10.27
C LEU A 3 24.68 12.13 10.00
N LEU A 4 24.39 12.57 8.77
CA LEU A 4 23.03 12.94 8.33
C LEU A 4 22.11 11.70 8.29
N SER A 5 22.61 10.55 7.86
CA SER A 5 21.81 9.31 7.83
C SER A 5 21.47 8.77 9.22
N ARG A 6 22.38 8.93 10.22
CA ARG A 6 22.12 8.55 11.63
C ARG A 6 21.09 9.49 12.27
N GLY A 7 21.20 10.79 12.06
CA GLY A 7 20.24 11.77 12.59
C GLY A 7 18.84 11.60 12.04
N LEU A 8 18.69 11.33 10.74
CA LEU A 8 17.40 11.06 10.11
C LEU A 8 16.73 9.76 10.62
N GLY A 9 17.53 8.69 10.83
CA GLY A 9 17.01 7.44 11.38
C GLY A 9 16.42 7.61 12.79
N ASP A 10 17.07 8.42 13.63
CA ASP A 10 16.58 8.72 14.98
C ASP A 10 15.34 9.62 14.98
N VAL A 11 15.23 10.55 14.04
CA VAL A 11 14.04 11.38 13.86
C VAL A 11 12.84 10.51 13.48
N TYR A 12 12.99 9.60 12.53
CA TYR A 12 11.89 8.71 12.10
C TYR A 12 11.46 7.74 13.21
N LYS A 13 12.40 7.23 14.02
CA LYS A 13 12.09 6.42 15.20
C LYS A 13 11.28 7.21 16.23
N ARG A 14 11.69 8.44 16.55
CA ARG A 14 10.98 9.31 17.50
C ARG A 14 9.56 9.60 17.04
N GLN A 15 9.34 9.81 15.75
CA GLN A 15 8.01 10.03 15.17
C GLN A 15 7.14 8.78 15.24
N ALA A 16 7.71 7.59 14.94
CA ALA A 16 7.02 6.34 15.13
C ALA A 16 6.63 6.11 16.60
N LEU A 17 7.54 6.40 17.53
CA LEU A 17 7.28 6.30 18.98
C LEU A 17 6.21 7.30 19.44
N LEU A 18 6.19 8.52 18.92
CA LEU A 18 5.12 9.49 19.16
C LEU A 18 3.77 8.95 18.68
N CYS A 19 3.73 8.35 17.50
CA CYS A 19 2.53 7.70 16.97
C CYS A 19 2.10 6.50 17.83
N VAL A 20 3.04 5.70 18.36
CA VAL A 20 2.74 4.65 19.34
C VAL A 20 2.10 5.22 20.59
N TRP A 21 2.67 6.31 21.15
CA TRP A 21 2.13 6.97 22.33
C TRP A 21 0.73 7.57 22.10
N LEU A 22 0.47 8.09 20.90
CA LEU A 22 -0.84 8.59 20.49
C LEU A 22 -1.85 7.47 20.16
N GLY A 23 -1.46 6.20 20.24
CA GLY A 23 -2.32 5.07 19.90
C GLY A 23 -2.75 5.01 18.43
N THR A 24 -1.95 5.57 17.51
CA THR A 24 -2.29 5.54 16.10
C THR A 24 -2.15 4.13 15.50
N PRO A 25 -3.00 3.74 14.55
CA PRO A 25 -2.83 2.46 13.86
C PRO A 25 -1.54 2.47 13.04
N ILE A 26 -0.89 1.32 12.94
CA ILE A 26 0.34 1.11 12.15
C ILE A 26 1.37 2.26 12.35
N PRO A 27 1.77 2.55 13.61
CA PRO A 27 2.54 3.75 13.95
C PRO A 27 3.91 3.81 13.25
N TRP A 28 4.54 2.66 13.03
CA TRP A 28 5.84 2.54 12.37
C TRP A 28 5.81 2.85 10.87
N MET A 29 4.63 2.92 10.26
CA MET A 29 4.45 3.34 8.87
C MET A 29 3.92 4.76 8.77
N ILE A 30 2.85 5.10 9.51
CA ILE A 30 2.17 6.40 9.42
C ILE A 30 3.07 7.54 9.93
N GLY A 31 3.76 7.36 11.04
CA GLY A 31 4.68 8.36 11.59
C GLY A 31 5.75 8.79 10.57
N PRO A 32 6.61 7.86 10.12
CA PRO A 32 7.62 8.16 9.11
C PRO A 32 7.05 8.68 7.79
N LEU A 33 5.90 8.18 7.34
CA LEU A 33 5.22 8.64 6.13
C LEU A 33 4.87 10.13 6.22
N LEU A 34 4.12 10.51 7.25
CA LEU A 34 3.65 11.90 7.43
C LEU A 34 4.82 12.86 7.66
N ALA A 35 5.79 12.45 8.47
CA ALA A 35 6.96 13.26 8.75
C ALA A 35 7.83 13.46 7.51
N THR A 36 8.11 12.40 6.76
CA THR A 36 8.89 12.51 5.51
C THR A 36 8.13 13.34 4.48
N ALA A 37 6.82 13.15 4.35
CA ALA A 37 5.99 13.97 3.46
C ALA A 37 6.05 15.45 3.84
N LEU A 38 5.92 15.78 5.13
CA LEU A 38 6.01 17.16 5.62
C LEU A 38 7.38 17.77 5.33
N VAL A 39 8.47 17.08 5.68
CA VAL A 39 9.85 17.55 5.47
C VAL A 39 10.13 17.71 3.96
N SER A 40 9.67 16.80 3.14
CA SER A 40 9.80 16.88 1.69
C SER A 40 9.01 18.05 1.08
N ILE A 41 7.78 18.30 1.56
CA ILE A 41 6.94 19.45 1.15
C ILE A 41 7.61 20.77 1.52
N LEU A 42 8.31 20.84 2.65
CA LEU A 42 9.06 22.02 3.08
C LEU A 42 10.35 22.27 2.26
N GLY A 43 10.67 21.36 1.32
CA GLY A 43 11.78 21.51 0.38
C GLY A 43 13.10 20.93 0.85
N ALA A 44 13.13 20.21 1.97
CA ALA A 44 14.35 19.52 2.38
C ALA A 44 14.62 18.31 1.45
N PRO A 45 15.89 18.01 1.14
CA PRO A 45 16.25 16.88 0.30
C PRO A 45 15.95 15.56 1.02
N THR A 46 14.90 14.88 0.60
CA THR A 46 14.53 13.57 1.10
C THR A 46 14.78 12.51 0.02
N VAL A 47 15.41 11.40 0.39
CA VAL A 47 15.76 10.33 -0.54
C VAL A 47 15.31 8.99 0.03
N SER A 48 14.69 8.17 -0.80
CA SER A 48 14.41 6.77 -0.50
C SER A 48 15.38 5.88 -1.28
N TRP A 49 16.16 5.09 -0.55
CA TRP A 49 17.10 4.17 -1.17
C TRP A 49 16.38 2.89 -1.62
N ILE A 50 16.47 2.60 -2.92
CA ILE A 50 15.76 1.48 -3.56
C ILE A 50 15.99 0.13 -2.86
N PRO A 51 17.24 -0.27 -2.49
CA PRO A 51 17.48 -1.53 -1.80
C PRO A 51 16.73 -1.65 -0.47
N PHE A 52 16.67 -0.58 0.33
CA PHE A 52 15.92 -0.61 1.60
C PHE A 52 14.42 -0.72 1.36
N ARG A 53 13.88 0.00 0.38
CA ARG A 53 12.48 -0.14 0.00
C ARG A 53 12.16 -1.57 -0.43
N ASN A 54 13.01 -2.18 -1.24
CA ASN A 54 12.85 -3.56 -1.70
C ASN A 54 12.92 -4.55 -0.51
N ALA A 55 13.85 -4.35 0.42
CA ALA A 55 13.93 -5.14 1.65
C ALA A 55 12.66 -4.99 2.51
N GLY A 56 12.14 -3.77 2.67
CA GLY A 56 10.87 -3.53 3.36
C GLY A 56 9.71 -4.25 2.69
N GLN A 57 9.61 -4.18 1.37
CA GLN A 57 8.59 -4.89 0.59
C GLN A 57 8.70 -6.40 0.73
N TRP A 58 9.91 -6.94 0.71
CA TRP A 58 10.17 -8.35 0.93
C TRP A 58 9.67 -8.83 2.30
N ILE A 59 10.02 -8.14 3.37
CA ILE A 59 9.61 -8.50 4.73
C ILE A 59 8.08 -8.39 4.90
N ILE A 60 7.46 -7.29 4.42
CA ILE A 60 6.00 -7.13 4.52
C ILE A 60 5.27 -8.16 3.64
N GLY A 61 5.77 -8.44 2.43
CA GLY A 61 5.22 -9.49 1.58
C GLY A 61 5.26 -10.86 2.26
N THR A 62 6.41 -11.22 2.87
CA THR A 62 6.56 -12.46 3.63
C THR A 62 5.57 -12.51 4.80
N ALA A 63 5.50 -11.43 5.60
CA ALA A 63 4.59 -11.37 6.75
C ALA A 63 3.13 -11.54 6.34
N LEU A 64 2.70 -10.89 5.26
CA LEU A 64 1.33 -11.01 4.75
C LEU A 64 1.04 -12.40 4.17
N GLY A 65 2.01 -13.06 3.54
CA GLY A 65 1.86 -14.42 3.03
C GLY A 65 1.52 -15.44 4.12
N LEU A 66 2.04 -15.24 5.34
CA LEU A 66 1.77 -16.11 6.50
C LEU A 66 0.31 -16.06 6.98
N TYR A 67 -0.49 -15.08 6.59
CA TYR A 67 -1.92 -15.03 6.93
C TYR A 67 -2.77 -15.98 6.08
N PHE A 68 -2.25 -16.50 4.98
CA PHE A 68 -2.98 -17.40 4.08
C PHE A 68 -2.87 -18.85 4.55
N THR A 69 -3.52 -19.14 5.67
CA THR A 69 -3.64 -20.51 6.18
C THR A 69 -4.58 -21.36 5.31
N PRO A 70 -4.58 -22.70 5.41
CA PRO A 70 -5.52 -23.56 4.69
C PRO A 70 -6.99 -23.19 4.95
N GLU A 71 -7.32 -22.74 6.16
CA GLU A 71 -8.67 -22.31 6.55
C GLU A 71 -9.06 -21.02 5.81
N VAL A 72 -8.15 -20.04 5.75
CA VAL A 72 -8.35 -18.78 5.01
C VAL A 72 -8.53 -19.09 3.52
N LEU A 73 -7.73 -20.01 2.96
CA LEU A 73 -7.86 -20.39 1.56
C LEU A 73 -9.19 -21.10 1.29
N ALA A 74 -9.66 -21.97 2.18
CA ALA A 74 -10.96 -22.62 2.07
C ALA A 74 -12.11 -21.59 2.12
N LEU A 75 -12.00 -20.57 3.00
CA LEU A 75 -12.95 -19.46 3.07
C LEU A 75 -12.97 -18.67 1.76
N LEU A 76 -11.82 -18.30 1.22
CA LEU A 76 -11.70 -17.63 -0.07
C LEU A 76 -12.30 -18.45 -1.20
N GLY A 77 -12.09 -19.78 -1.18
CA GLY A 77 -12.70 -20.71 -2.13
C GLY A 77 -14.22 -20.75 -2.06
N ARG A 78 -14.82 -20.57 -0.88
CA ARG A 78 -16.28 -20.45 -0.71
C ARG A 78 -16.82 -19.10 -1.19
N LEU A 79 -16.02 -18.05 -1.05
CA LEU A 79 -16.40 -16.67 -1.37
C LEU A 79 -15.85 -16.18 -2.72
N TRP A 80 -15.46 -17.09 -3.64
CA TRP A 80 -14.87 -16.74 -4.93
C TRP A 80 -15.74 -15.75 -5.73
N TRP A 81 -17.05 -15.89 -5.67
CA TRP A 81 -18.01 -15.00 -6.34
C TRP A 81 -17.96 -13.58 -5.77
N ALA A 82 -17.79 -13.43 -4.45
CA ALA A 82 -17.65 -12.13 -3.80
C ALA A 82 -16.33 -11.45 -4.23
N ILE A 83 -15.26 -12.22 -4.39
CA ILE A 83 -13.97 -11.73 -4.89
C ILE A 83 -14.12 -11.22 -6.33
N VAL A 84 -14.77 -12.00 -7.21
CA VAL A 84 -15.02 -11.59 -8.59
C VAL A 84 -15.86 -10.30 -8.63
N LEU A 85 -16.91 -10.22 -7.81
CA LEU A 85 -17.76 -9.05 -7.73
C LEU A 85 -16.98 -7.82 -7.21
N ALA A 86 -16.09 -8.00 -6.22
CA ALA A 86 -15.22 -6.95 -5.71
C ALA A 86 -14.24 -6.44 -6.79
N VAL A 87 -13.68 -7.34 -7.61
CA VAL A 87 -12.81 -6.94 -8.73
C VAL A 87 -13.59 -6.16 -9.78
N VAL A 88 -14.78 -6.62 -10.17
CA VAL A 88 -15.65 -5.90 -11.12
C VAL A 88 -16.03 -4.52 -10.57
N TRP A 89 -16.41 -4.45 -9.29
CA TRP A 89 -16.69 -3.20 -8.60
C TRP A 89 -15.50 -2.23 -8.64
N ALA A 90 -14.32 -2.73 -8.29
CA ALA A 90 -13.09 -1.94 -8.29
C ALA A 90 -12.78 -1.38 -9.69
N LEU A 91 -12.90 -2.19 -10.75
CA LEU A 91 -12.72 -1.74 -12.13
C LEU A 91 -13.76 -0.67 -12.53
N ALA A 92 -15.03 -0.89 -12.18
CA ALA A 92 -16.11 0.07 -12.43
C ALA A 92 -15.85 1.41 -11.73
N LEU A 93 -15.42 1.37 -10.46
CA LEU A 93 -15.03 2.58 -9.71
C LEU A 93 -13.84 3.30 -10.36
N GLY A 94 -12.81 2.58 -10.81
CA GLY A 94 -11.69 3.17 -11.52
C GLY A 94 -12.11 3.89 -12.80
N MET A 95 -13.00 3.28 -13.59
CA MET A 95 -13.56 3.91 -14.79
C MET A 95 -14.45 5.12 -14.47
N PHE A 96 -15.29 5.01 -13.45
CA PHE A 96 -16.12 6.12 -13.00
C PHE A 96 -15.25 7.29 -12.53
N PHE A 97 -14.26 7.03 -11.72
CA PHE A 97 -13.33 8.04 -11.20
C PHE A 97 -12.56 8.73 -12.34
N SER A 98 -12.09 7.97 -13.31
CA SER A 98 -11.43 8.51 -14.51
C SER A 98 -12.31 9.51 -15.25
N ARG A 99 -13.57 9.13 -15.55
CA ARG A 99 -14.52 10.01 -16.23
C ARG A 99 -14.88 11.25 -15.41
N TRP A 100 -15.06 11.07 -14.11
CA TRP A 100 -15.35 12.17 -13.20
C TRP A 100 -14.16 13.15 -13.13
N LEU A 101 -12.92 12.66 -13.00
CA LEU A 101 -11.73 13.50 -13.03
C LEU A 101 -11.64 14.32 -14.33
N PHE A 102 -11.91 13.71 -15.46
CA PHE A 102 -11.93 14.42 -16.74
C PHE A 102 -13.02 15.49 -16.76
N ALA A 103 -14.24 15.16 -16.39
CA ALA A 103 -15.37 16.09 -16.43
C ALA A 103 -15.13 17.35 -15.57
N VAL A 104 -14.56 17.16 -14.36
CA VAL A 104 -14.32 18.25 -13.40
C VAL A 104 -13.10 19.11 -13.79
N ASN A 105 -12.08 18.52 -14.42
CA ASN A 105 -10.79 19.21 -14.60
C ASN A 105 -10.55 19.68 -16.05
N ARG A 106 -11.26 19.20 -17.05
CA ARG A 106 -11.01 19.53 -18.48
C ARG A 106 -10.99 21.02 -18.80
N ALA A 107 -11.78 21.82 -18.08
CA ALA A 107 -11.84 23.26 -18.28
C ALA A 107 -10.76 24.04 -17.50
N HIS A 108 -10.06 23.39 -16.55
CA HIS A 108 -9.18 24.06 -15.60
C HIS A 108 -7.72 23.62 -15.71
N VAL A 109 -7.46 22.44 -16.27
CA VAL A 109 -6.12 21.87 -16.42
C VAL A 109 -5.75 21.87 -17.91
N PRO A 110 -4.87 22.77 -18.35
CA PRO A 110 -4.47 22.85 -19.76
C PRO A 110 -3.85 21.54 -20.24
N GLY A 111 -4.23 21.08 -21.43
CA GLY A 111 -3.71 19.86 -22.02
C GLY A 111 -4.14 18.56 -21.34
N LEU A 112 -5.21 18.60 -20.52
CA LEU A 112 -5.75 17.39 -19.91
C LEU A 112 -6.51 16.58 -20.97
N ASP A 113 -6.08 15.36 -21.18
CA ASP A 113 -6.69 14.38 -22.07
C ASP A 113 -7.36 13.23 -21.31
N GLN A 114 -8.18 12.45 -22.01
CA GLN A 114 -8.84 11.28 -21.41
C GLN A 114 -7.83 10.18 -21.02
N GLY A 115 -6.72 10.04 -21.76
CA GLY A 115 -5.66 9.11 -21.44
C GLY A 115 -5.05 9.41 -20.06
N THR A 116 -4.72 10.66 -19.81
CA THR A 116 -4.19 11.11 -18.50
C THR A 116 -5.14 10.75 -17.36
N THR A 117 -6.44 11.05 -17.51
CA THR A 117 -7.42 10.76 -16.44
C THR A 117 -7.71 9.26 -16.32
N PHE A 118 -7.64 8.51 -17.43
CA PHE A 118 -7.75 7.06 -17.41
C PHE A 118 -6.62 6.43 -16.60
N PHE A 119 -5.37 6.76 -16.89
CA PHE A 119 -4.24 6.22 -16.13
C PHE A 119 -4.23 6.73 -14.68
N ALA A 120 -4.64 7.95 -14.40
CA ALA A 120 -4.76 8.49 -13.04
C ALA A 120 -5.87 7.80 -12.22
N GLY A 121 -6.98 7.41 -12.86
CA GLY A 121 -8.12 6.74 -12.23
C GLY A 121 -7.98 5.23 -12.13
N SER A 122 -7.18 4.61 -12.99
CA SER A 122 -7.01 3.16 -13.06
C SER A 122 -6.45 2.57 -11.76
N ILE A 123 -6.79 1.30 -11.53
CA ILE A 123 -6.23 0.50 -10.43
C ILE A 123 -4.94 -0.13 -10.94
N GLY A 124 -3.82 0.23 -10.32
CA GLY A 124 -2.49 -0.26 -10.69
C GLY A 124 -1.40 0.40 -9.86
N GLY A 125 -0.17 -0.09 -10.02
CA GLY A 125 1.00 0.51 -9.37
C GLY A 125 1.29 1.91 -9.93
N ALA A 126 1.59 2.88 -9.06
CA ALA A 126 1.86 4.26 -9.48
C ALA A 126 2.94 4.34 -10.58
N SER A 127 4.03 3.60 -10.43
CA SER A 127 5.14 3.59 -11.39
C SER A 127 4.74 2.99 -12.73
N GLU A 128 3.88 1.98 -12.74
CA GLU A 128 3.41 1.29 -13.95
C GLU A 128 2.43 2.16 -14.72
N MET A 129 1.46 2.75 -14.00
CA MET A 129 0.49 3.65 -14.63
C MET A 129 1.18 4.89 -15.18
N THR A 130 2.22 5.41 -14.52
CA THR A 130 3.01 6.51 -15.02
C THR A 130 3.80 6.12 -16.28
N LEU A 131 4.40 4.92 -16.30
CA LEU A 131 5.12 4.42 -17.48
C LEU A 131 4.17 4.17 -18.68
N LEU A 132 2.98 3.63 -18.42
CA LEU A 132 1.97 3.44 -19.45
C LEU A 132 1.45 4.79 -19.97
N ALA A 133 1.24 5.76 -19.09
CA ALA A 133 0.88 7.12 -19.45
C ALA A 133 1.93 7.76 -20.36
N GLU A 134 3.22 7.61 -20.04
CA GLU A 134 4.32 8.10 -20.87
C GLU A 134 4.29 7.49 -22.27
N ARG A 135 4.12 6.17 -22.37
CA ARG A 135 4.05 5.46 -23.65
C ARG A 135 2.87 5.89 -24.53
N HIS A 136 1.81 6.42 -23.93
CA HIS A 136 0.61 6.89 -24.64
C HIS A 136 0.56 8.42 -24.74
N GLY A 137 1.65 9.12 -24.45
CA GLY A 137 1.72 10.58 -24.55
C GLY A 137 0.86 11.34 -23.54
N ALA A 138 0.42 10.66 -22.47
CA ALA A 138 -0.35 11.27 -21.40
C ALA A 138 0.54 12.00 -20.39
N ARG A 139 -0.04 12.89 -19.57
CA ARG A 139 0.66 13.69 -18.58
C ARG A 139 1.08 12.87 -17.36
N THR A 140 2.31 12.43 -17.35
CA THR A 140 2.90 11.58 -16.30
C THR A 140 2.94 12.25 -14.93
N ASP A 141 3.12 13.59 -14.88
CA ASP A 141 3.11 14.39 -13.66
C ASP A 141 1.76 14.30 -12.93
N LEU A 142 0.66 14.43 -13.67
CA LEU A 142 -0.70 14.31 -13.14
C LEU A 142 -1.04 12.89 -12.71
N VAL A 143 -0.62 11.89 -13.49
CA VAL A 143 -0.85 10.47 -13.15
C VAL A 143 -0.08 10.10 -11.89
N ALA A 144 1.21 10.41 -11.82
CA ALA A 144 2.04 10.13 -10.64
C ALA A 144 1.52 10.83 -9.38
N SER A 145 1.09 12.10 -9.52
CA SER A 145 0.54 12.86 -8.40
C SER A 145 -0.78 12.28 -7.90
N ALA A 146 -1.68 11.89 -8.80
CA ALA A 146 -2.95 11.26 -8.44
C ALA A 146 -2.74 9.96 -7.66
N HIS A 147 -1.89 9.07 -8.16
CA HIS A 147 -1.60 7.81 -7.49
C HIS A 147 -0.92 8.00 -6.13
N SER A 148 0.05 8.90 -6.03
CA SER A 148 0.75 9.17 -4.76
C SER A 148 -0.21 9.71 -3.71
N LEU A 149 -1.08 10.65 -4.08
CA LEU A 149 -2.08 11.23 -3.17
C LEU A 149 -3.13 10.19 -2.75
N ARG A 150 -3.63 9.37 -3.68
CA ARG A 150 -4.56 8.28 -3.37
C ARG A 150 -3.96 7.28 -2.37
N VAL A 151 -2.72 6.86 -2.60
CA VAL A 151 -2.02 5.96 -1.67
C VAL A 151 -1.88 6.60 -0.30
N LEU A 152 -1.51 7.87 -0.20
CA LEU A 152 -1.41 8.58 1.08
C LEU A 152 -2.76 8.58 1.81
N ILE A 153 -3.83 9.01 1.13
CA ILE A 153 -5.19 9.10 1.72
C ILE A 153 -5.63 7.74 2.22
N VAL A 154 -5.53 6.70 1.40
CA VAL A 154 -5.96 5.34 1.75
C VAL A 154 -5.13 4.77 2.89
N THR A 155 -3.80 4.93 2.84
CA THR A 155 -2.88 4.43 3.87
C THR A 155 -3.11 5.05 5.24
N VAL A 156 -3.53 6.32 5.28
CA VAL A 156 -3.85 7.00 6.53
C VAL A 156 -5.30 6.75 6.94
N LEU A 157 -6.26 6.96 6.03
CA LEU A 157 -7.68 6.98 6.35
C LEU A 157 -8.21 5.60 6.77
N ILE A 158 -7.85 4.53 6.05
CA ILE A 158 -8.44 3.20 6.30
C ILE A 158 -8.05 2.64 7.68
N PRO A 159 -6.78 2.64 8.12
CA PRO A 159 -6.44 2.14 9.45
C PRO A 159 -7.14 2.92 10.58
N PHE A 160 -7.25 4.24 10.46
CA PHE A 160 -7.98 5.05 11.43
C PHE A 160 -9.49 4.74 11.43
N ALA A 161 -10.09 4.59 10.24
CA ALA A 161 -11.51 4.24 10.12
C ALA A 161 -11.81 2.88 10.77
N ILE A 162 -10.95 1.87 10.55
CA ILE A 162 -11.08 0.55 11.16
C ILE A 162 -10.92 0.66 12.69
N GLN A 163 -9.91 1.38 13.17
CA GLN A 163 -9.69 1.55 14.61
C GLN A 163 -10.88 2.24 15.30
N TRP A 164 -11.45 3.27 14.70
CA TRP A 164 -12.59 4.00 15.28
C TRP A 164 -13.92 3.25 15.15
N SER A 165 -14.08 2.41 14.13
CA SER A 165 -15.29 1.60 13.98
C SER A 165 -15.42 0.50 15.04
N GLY A 166 -14.34 0.16 15.75
CA GLY A 166 -14.29 -0.95 16.69
C GLY A 166 -14.45 -2.32 16.02
N MET A 167 -14.38 -2.38 14.69
CA MET A 167 -14.45 -3.64 13.95
C MET A 167 -13.20 -4.47 14.24
N HIS A 168 -13.42 -5.65 14.78
CA HIS A 168 -12.39 -6.66 14.98
C HIS A 168 -12.50 -7.65 13.81
N GLY A 169 -11.36 -7.99 13.20
CA GLY A 169 -11.34 -9.01 12.15
C GLY A 169 -11.84 -10.36 12.67
N LEU A 170 -12.09 -11.30 11.75
CA LEU A 170 -12.39 -12.69 12.11
C LEU A 170 -11.34 -13.17 13.13
N ASP A 171 -11.78 -13.88 14.18
CA ASP A 171 -10.95 -14.48 15.25
C ASP A 171 -9.99 -15.57 14.73
N ALA A 172 -9.51 -15.42 13.50
CA ALA A 172 -8.40 -16.21 12.99
C ALA A 172 -7.17 -15.91 13.86
N THR A 173 -6.62 -16.93 14.50
CA THR A 173 -5.41 -16.84 15.29
C THR A 173 -4.35 -16.07 14.51
N PRO A 174 -3.97 -14.85 14.96
CA PRO A 174 -3.03 -14.06 14.18
C PRO A 174 -1.70 -14.81 14.07
N PRO A 175 -0.98 -14.71 12.94
CA PRO A 175 0.35 -15.33 12.78
C PRO A 175 1.35 -14.90 13.86
N ALA A 176 1.05 -13.82 14.59
CA ALA A 176 1.82 -13.40 15.78
C ALA A 176 1.77 -14.40 16.93
N ALA A 177 0.83 -15.35 16.96
CA ALA A 177 0.81 -16.46 17.90
C ALA A 177 1.85 -17.55 17.59
N ARG A 178 2.45 -17.50 16.37
CA ARG A 178 3.53 -18.42 16.00
C ARG A 178 4.82 -18.02 16.73
N VAL A 179 5.51 -19.04 17.25
CA VAL A 179 6.80 -18.84 17.89
C VAL A 179 7.84 -18.41 16.84
N VAL A 180 8.69 -17.45 17.18
CA VAL A 180 9.83 -17.08 16.35
C VAL A 180 10.92 -18.14 16.58
N ASP A 181 11.13 -18.99 15.59
CA ASP A 181 12.28 -19.93 15.57
C ASP A 181 13.37 -19.37 14.65
N GLY A 182 14.61 -19.34 15.13
CA GLY A 182 15.72 -18.74 14.39
C GLY A 182 16.07 -19.48 13.11
N MET A 183 16.06 -20.82 13.14
CA MET A 183 16.34 -21.63 11.96
C MET A 183 15.18 -21.56 10.96
N GLY A 184 13.95 -21.65 11.44
CA GLY A 184 12.74 -21.51 10.64
C GLY A 184 12.63 -20.12 10.01
N LEU A 185 12.98 -19.05 10.74
CA LEU A 185 13.03 -17.69 10.21
C LEU A 185 14.05 -17.55 9.07
N ALA A 186 15.25 -18.11 9.24
CA ALA A 186 16.25 -18.08 8.17
C ALA A 186 15.74 -18.83 6.92
N GLY A 187 15.15 -20.01 7.08
CA GLY A 187 14.54 -20.76 5.98
C GLY A 187 13.40 -20.00 5.30
N LEU A 188 12.49 -19.40 6.08
CA LEU A 188 11.37 -18.60 5.56
C LEU A 188 11.86 -17.39 4.76
N LEU A 189 12.85 -16.65 5.31
CA LEU A 189 13.42 -15.50 4.62
C LEU A 189 14.14 -15.92 3.33
N LEU A 190 14.87 -17.04 3.35
CA LEU A 190 15.54 -17.55 2.15
C LEU A 190 14.51 -17.97 1.08
N ALA A 191 13.48 -18.73 1.44
CA ALA A 191 12.45 -19.18 0.51
C ALA A 191 11.69 -17.98 -0.09
N SER A 192 11.33 -16.99 0.72
CA SER A 192 10.66 -15.77 0.24
C SER A 192 11.58 -14.89 -0.61
N ALA A 193 12.90 -14.86 -0.33
CA ALA A 193 13.87 -14.19 -1.20
C ALA A 193 13.97 -14.87 -2.56
N VAL A 194 13.99 -16.21 -2.60
CA VAL A 194 13.95 -16.97 -3.87
C VAL A 194 12.68 -16.64 -4.66
N GLY A 195 11.52 -16.60 -4.00
CA GLY A 195 10.26 -16.18 -4.63
C GLY A 195 10.34 -14.76 -5.22
N ALA A 196 10.93 -13.81 -4.48
CA ALA A 196 11.16 -12.46 -4.97
C ALA A 196 12.09 -12.44 -6.20
N MET A 197 13.19 -13.20 -6.17
CA MET A 197 14.13 -13.30 -7.28
C MET A 197 13.50 -13.92 -8.53
N VAL A 198 12.65 -14.94 -8.39
CA VAL A 198 11.87 -15.51 -9.51
C VAL A 198 10.99 -14.43 -10.15
N MET A 199 10.33 -13.59 -9.36
CA MET A 199 9.50 -12.49 -9.89
C MET A 199 10.34 -11.38 -10.53
N VAL A 200 11.54 -11.09 -10.00
CA VAL A 200 12.52 -10.20 -10.66
C VAL A 200 12.92 -10.74 -12.02
N TRP A 201 13.28 -12.03 -12.09
CA TRP A 201 13.65 -12.69 -13.35
C TRP A 201 12.49 -12.71 -14.36
N ALA A 202 11.27 -12.96 -13.88
CA ALA A 202 10.05 -12.89 -14.69
C ALA A 202 9.62 -11.45 -15.04
N ARG A 203 10.40 -10.43 -14.68
CA ARG A 203 10.14 -8.99 -14.91
C ARG A 203 8.74 -8.55 -14.49
N ARG A 204 8.23 -9.14 -13.38
CA ARG A 204 6.93 -8.79 -12.86
C ARG A 204 6.99 -7.50 -12.03
N THR A 205 5.85 -6.86 -11.94
CA THR A 205 5.67 -5.62 -11.18
C THR A 205 5.75 -5.90 -9.69
N ASN A 206 6.37 -4.99 -8.93
CA ASN A 206 6.55 -5.10 -7.49
C ASN A 206 7.11 -6.49 -7.02
N PRO A 207 8.21 -6.98 -7.63
CA PRO A 207 8.65 -8.36 -7.50
C PRO A 207 9.04 -8.74 -6.07
N TRP A 208 9.63 -7.80 -5.32
CA TRP A 208 10.07 -8.03 -3.95
C TRP A 208 8.92 -8.27 -2.98
N PHE A 209 7.79 -7.58 -3.18
CA PHE A 209 6.59 -7.81 -2.39
C PHE A 209 5.86 -9.07 -2.87
N LEU A 210 5.52 -9.13 -4.17
CA LEU A 210 4.65 -10.17 -4.71
C LEU A 210 5.31 -11.56 -4.65
N GLY A 211 6.58 -11.65 -4.98
CA GLY A 211 7.31 -12.94 -4.94
C GLY A 211 7.48 -13.47 -3.53
N ALA A 212 7.81 -12.59 -2.57
CA ALA A 212 7.91 -12.96 -1.17
C ALA A 212 6.55 -13.40 -0.60
N PHE A 213 5.50 -12.65 -0.93
CA PHE A 213 4.13 -12.96 -0.52
C PHE A 213 3.68 -14.34 -1.03
N VAL A 214 3.85 -14.61 -2.33
CA VAL A 214 3.45 -15.90 -2.93
C VAL A 214 4.26 -17.05 -2.34
N ALA A 215 5.57 -16.89 -2.16
CA ALA A 215 6.40 -17.94 -1.57
C ALA A 215 5.99 -18.27 -0.13
N ALA A 216 5.79 -17.26 0.72
CA ALA A 216 5.33 -17.44 2.09
C ALA A 216 3.92 -18.04 2.15
N MET A 217 3.02 -17.57 1.28
CA MET A 217 1.66 -18.12 1.15
C MET A 217 1.69 -19.62 0.79
N LEU A 218 2.49 -20.04 -0.20
CA LEU A 218 2.61 -21.43 -0.60
C LEU A 218 3.14 -22.30 0.52
N LEU A 219 4.12 -21.83 1.29
CA LEU A 219 4.62 -22.54 2.48
C LEU A 219 3.52 -22.74 3.51
N THR A 220 2.80 -21.67 3.85
CA THR A 220 1.73 -21.71 4.85
C THR A 220 0.57 -22.61 4.41
N VAL A 221 0.13 -22.52 3.15
CA VAL A 221 -0.93 -23.35 2.58
C VAL A 221 -0.53 -24.84 2.57
N SER A 222 0.77 -25.14 2.37
CA SER A 222 1.27 -26.52 2.42
C SER A 222 1.45 -27.05 3.86
N GLY A 223 1.02 -26.29 4.88
CA GLY A 223 1.13 -26.68 6.29
C GLY A 223 2.54 -26.55 6.88
N GLN A 224 3.41 -25.79 6.22
CA GLN A 224 4.78 -25.54 6.67
C GLN A 224 4.83 -24.27 7.54
N ASP A 225 4.72 -24.44 8.84
CA ASP A 225 4.78 -23.34 9.82
C ASP A 225 6.21 -23.18 10.37
N TRP A 226 7.11 -22.59 9.58
CA TRP A 226 8.51 -22.50 9.94
C TRP A 226 8.80 -21.47 11.03
N SER A 227 8.24 -20.26 10.93
CA SER A 227 8.44 -19.19 11.92
C SER A 227 7.48 -18.03 11.70
N ALA A 228 7.31 -17.21 12.75
CA ALA A 228 6.73 -15.86 12.62
C ALA A 228 7.80 -14.84 12.19
N ILE A 229 7.37 -13.71 11.64
CA ILE A 229 8.25 -12.55 11.43
C ILE A 229 8.32 -11.75 12.75
N PRO A 230 9.52 -11.51 13.31
CA PRO A 230 9.69 -10.71 14.52
C PRO A 230 9.11 -9.30 14.34
N ALA A 231 8.44 -8.78 15.37
CA ALA A 231 7.86 -7.43 15.35
C ALA A 231 8.88 -6.33 15.00
N VAL A 232 10.12 -6.47 15.46
CA VAL A 232 11.21 -5.53 15.14
C VAL A 232 11.46 -5.46 13.65
N LEU A 233 11.45 -6.60 12.95
CA LEU A 233 11.68 -6.68 11.51
C LEU A 233 10.49 -6.09 10.73
N SER A 234 9.26 -6.40 11.13
CA SER A 234 8.05 -5.83 10.56
C SER A 234 7.98 -4.31 10.75
N ASN A 235 8.31 -3.83 11.95
CA ASN A 235 8.34 -2.39 12.25
C ASN A 235 9.40 -1.65 11.43
N ALA A 236 10.61 -2.23 11.29
CA ALA A 236 11.65 -1.68 10.44
C ALA A 236 11.23 -1.62 8.97
N ALA A 237 10.57 -2.65 8.48
CA ALA A 237 10.05 -2.70 7.12
C ALA A 237 8.95 -1.64 6.88
N GLN A 238 8.01 -1.49 7.83
CA GLN A 238 6.98 -0.46 7.81
C GLN A 238 7.57 0.95 7.78
N LEU A 239 8.58 1.21 8.61
CA LEU A 239 9.30 2.49 8.64
C LEU A 239 9.89 2.83 7.28
N VAL A 240 10.63 1.90 6.68
CA VAL A 240 11.27 2.10 5.37
C VAL A 240 10.24 2.33 4.27
N ILE A 241 9.13 1.60 4.27
CA ILE A 241 8.03 1.81 3.31
C ILE A 241 7.36 3.16 3.54
N GLY A 242 7.09 3.54 4.79
CA GLY A 242 6.55 4.85 5.13
C GLY A 242 7.40 6.00 4.60
N VAL A 243 8.72 5.96 4.84
CA VAL A 243 9.68 6.93 4.28
C VAL A 243 9.60 6.95 2.75
N SER A 244 9.59 5.77 2.10
CA SER A 244 9.60 5.69 0.64
C SER A 244 8.32 6.24 -0.02
N LEU A 245 7.22 6.24 0.70
CA LEU A 245 5.98 6.88 0.27
C LEU A 245 6.02 8.39 0.51
N GLY A 246 6.57 8.82 1.65
CA GLY A 246 6.64 10.23 2.04
C GLY A 246 7.51 11.10 1.12
N VAL A 247 8.63 10.58 0.61
CA VAL A 247 9.54 11.32 -0.30
C VAL A 247 8.89 11.75 -1.63
N ARG A 248 7.73 11.22 -1.98
CA ARG A 248 7.01 11.56 -3.22
C ARG A 248 6.36 12.94 -3.17
N PHE A 249 6.16 13.50 -1.97
CA PHE A 249 5.45 14.76 -1.74
C PHE A 249 6.40 15.95 -1.77
N THR A 250 6.88 16.32 -2.95
CA THR A 250 7.79 17.46 -3.15
C THR A 250 7.03 18.80 -3.22
N PRO A 251 7.70 19.97 -3.07
CA PRO A 251 7.08 21.28 -3.29
C PRO A 251 6.48 21.42 -4.69
N ALA A 252 7.10 20.84 -5.71
CA ALA A 252 6.59 20.81 -7.07
C ALA A 252 5.28 20.03 -7.20
N PHE A 253 5.12 18.96 -6.42
CA PHE A 253 3.89 18.16 -6.33
C PHE A 253 2.68 19.04 -5.94
N LEU A 254 2.83 19.89 -4.92
CA LEU A 254 1.73 20.74 -4.43
C LEU A 254 1.44 21.95 -5.34
N ARG A 255 2.49 22.54 -5.93
CA ARG A 255 2.34 23.75 -6.74
C ARG A 255 1.90 23.48 -8.17
N GLY A 256 2.15 22.29 -8.67
CA GLY A 256 1.94 21.95 -10.09
C GLY A 256 0.48 21.97 -10.54
N ALA A 257 -0.45 21.52 -9.71
CA ALA A 257 -1.87 21.45 -10.07
C ALA A 257 -2.79 21.38 -8.82
N PRO A 258 -2.98 22.45 -8.05
CA PRO A 258 -3.72 22.40 -6.79
C PRO A 258 -5.18 21.99 -6.96
N ARG A 259 -5.86 22.44 -8.02
CA ARG A 259 -7.24 22.01 -8.34
C ARG A 259 -7.34 20.53 -8.69
N TRP A 260 -6.34 20.02 -9.42
CA TRP A 260 -6.22 18.60 -9.72
C TRP A 260 -6.10 17.77 -8.45
N LEU A 261 -5.19 18.14 -7.55
CA LEU A 261 -5.00 17.46 -6.27
C LEU A 261 -6.26 17.49 -5.41
N LEU A 262 -6.97 18.63 -5.38
CA LEU A 262 -8.23 18.74 -4.67
C LEU A 262 -9.31 17.82 -5.25
N SER A 263 -9.41 17.75 -6.57
CA SER A 263 -10.32 16.81 -7.25
C SER A 263 -9.95 15.36 -6.94
N VAL A 264 -8.67 15.00 -7.01
CA VAL A 264 -8.20 13.66 -6.64
C VAL A 264 -8.54 13.33 -5.19
N THR A 265 -8.38 14.28 -4.27
CA THR A 265 -8.73 14.09 -2.85
C THR A 265 -10.21 13.78 -2.68
N TRP A 266 -11.08 14.65 -3.18
CA TRP A 266 -12.54 14.46 -3.06
C TRP A 266 -13.01 13.18 -3.76
N GLY A 267 -12.49 12.92 -4.95
CA GLY A 267 -12.82 11.69 -5.66
C GLY A 267 -12.34 10.43 -4.95
N THR A 268 -11.15 10.48 -4.32
CA THR A 268 -10.64 9.35 -3.51
C THR A 268 -11.51 9.13 -2.26
N LEU A 269 -11.91 10.18 -1.56
CA LEU A 269 -12.82 10.06 -0.43
C LEU A 269 -14.17 9.47 -0.85
N GLY A 270 -14.73 9.93 -1.98
CA GLY A 270 -15.94 9.36 -2.56
C GLY A 270 -15.79 7.88 -2.91
N MET A 271 -14.66 7.48 -3.52
CA MET A 271 -14.38 6.07 -3.81
C MET A 271 -14.27 5.23 -2.53
N VAL A 272 -13.60 5.72 -1.49
CA VAL A 272 -13.50 5.02 -0.19
C VAL A 272 -14.89 4.84 0.41
N THR A 273 -15.73 5.86 0.41
CA THR A 273 -17.12 5.77 0.89
C THR A 273 -17.93 4.72 0.11
N LEU A 274 -17.81 4.70 -1.21
CA LEU A 274 -18.47 3.70 -2.06
C LEU A 274 -17.92 2.28 -1.81
N CYS A 275 -16.63 2.13 -1.54
CA CYS A 275 -16.04 0.84 -1.15
C CYS A 275 -16.55 0.37 0.22
N VAL A 276 -16.69 1.27 1.19
CA VAL A 276 -17.27 0.93 2.50
C VAL A 276 -18.72 0.50 2.36
N ALA A 277 -19.53 1.23 1.58
CA ALA A 277 -20.92 0.85 1.30
C ALA A 277 -21.01 -0.51 0.60
N PHE A 278 -20.13 -0.77 -0.38
CA PHE A 278 -20.06 -2.06 -1.05
C PHE A 278 -19.65 -3.18 -0.08
N ALA A 279 -18.64 -2.97 0.77
CA ALA A 279 -18.20 -3.94 1.77
C ALA A 279 -19.34 -4.27 2.76
N TRP A 280 -20.09 -3.24 3.19
CA TRP A 280 -21.25 -3.43 4.05
C TRP A 280 -22.35 -4.27 3.37
N LEU A 281 -22.67 -3.99 2.10
CA LEU A 281 -23.61 -4.81 1.34
C LEU A 281 -23.12 -6.25 1.18
N MET A 282 -21.83 -6.44 0.96
CA MET A 282 -21.22 -7.77 0.86
C MET A 282 -21.29 -8.52 2.19
N SER A 283 -21.09 -7.85 3.34
CA SER A 283 -21.21 -8.50 4.64
C SER A 283 -22.63 -9.00 4.88
N LEU A 284 -23.65 -8.22 4.49
CA LEU A 284 -25.05 -8.66 4.56
C LEU A 284 -25.33 -9.87 3.66
N ALA A 285 -24.74 -9.90 2.46
CA ALA A 285 -24.95 -10.97 1.49
C ALA A 285 -24.21 -12.27 1.84
N THR A 286 -23.05 -12.17 2.49
CA THR A 286 -22.21 -13.32 2.87
C THR A 286 -22.50 -13.84 4.28
N GLY A 287 -23.22 -13.06 5.10
CA GLY A 287 -23.41 -13.36 6.52
C GLY A 287 -22.14 -13.22 7.36
N LEU A 288 -21.08 -12.67 6.79
CA LEU A 288 -19.86 -12.32 7.52
C LEU A 288 -20.07 -11.00 8.26
N HIS A 289 -19.92 -11.02 9.57
CA HIS A 289 -19.88 -9.78 10.35
C HIS A 289 -18.58 -9.01 10.04
N LEU A 290 -18.73 -7.71 9.74
CA LEU A 290 -17.59 -6.79 9.58
C LEU A 290 -16.93 -6.51 10.93
#